data_b1e323e5539bf4d27bcbdbd181f15a64
#
_entry.id   b1e323e5539bf4d27bcbdbd181f15a64
#
_cell.length_a   1.000
_cell.length_b   1.000
_cell.length_c   1.000
_cell.angle_alpha   90.00
_cell.angle_beta   90.00
_cell.angle_gamma   90.00
#
_symmetry.space_group_name_H-M   'P 1'
#
loop_
_entity.id
_entity.type
_entity.pdbx_description
1 polymer ?
#
loop_
_entity_poly.entity_id
_entity_poly.type
_entity_poly.pdbx_seq_one_letter_code
_entity_poly.pdbx_strand_id
1 'polypeptide(L)'
;MRIIILPKGFQKTEQSGEVSRFATMNKQFKQKDITGVKIDETLASNITDLFKNGMDDAQYSEIIKNEVNPRPDNCDGLLVVKTNQLIWELISPYSQTCDKKMQAIEKSVVKAAVLLCKTVNNLAKTEKEKNT
;
A
#
# COMPACT_ATOMS: atom_id res chain seq x y z
N MET A 1 -71.34 -7.81 -26.29
CA MET A 1 -70.33 -6.92 -25.71
C MET A 1 -70.07 -7.41 -24.30
N ARG A 2 -68.94 -8.16 -24.06
CA ARG A 2 -68.58 -8.71 -22.75
C ARG A 2 -67.45 -7.90 -22.19
N ILE A 3 -67.68 -7.24 -21.13
CA ILE A 3 -66.63 -6.47 -20.36
C ILE A 3 -65.93 -7.49 -19.46
N ILE A 4 -64.66 -7.75 -19.70
CA ILE A 4 -63.84 -8.56 -18.83
C ILE A 4 -63.20 -7.60 -17.78
N ILE A 5 -63.65 -7.75 -16.54
CA ILE A 5 -63.08 -7.06 -15.38
C ILE A 5 -61.88 -7.86 -14.93
N LEU A 6 -60.67 -7.31 -15.09
CA LEU A 6 -59.44 -7.86 -14.53
C LEU A 6 -59.38 -7.55 -13.04
N PRO A 7 -58.99 -8.50 -12.17
CA PRO A 7 -58.85 -8.24 -10.75
C PRO A 7 -57.63 -7.37 -10.49
N LYS A 8 -57.86 -6.25 -9.81
CA LYS A 8 -56.82 -5.44 -9.14
C LYS A 8 -56.27 -6.26 -7.97
N GLY A 9 -54.98 -6.44 -7.95
CA GLY A 9 -54.35 -6.94 -6.74
C GLY A 9 -53.15 -7.87 -6.98
N PHE A 10 -52.10 -7.38 -7.63
CA PHE A 10 -50.81 -7.95 -7.41
C PHE A 10 -49.94 -6.85 -6.82
N GLN A 11 -49.88 -6.83 -5.50
CA GLN A 11 -49.07 -5.89 -4.76
C GLN A 11 -47.57 -6.28 -4.89
N LYS A 12 -46.85 -5.36 -5.41
CA LYS A 12 -45.40 -5.25 -5.50
C LYS A 12 -44.82 -5.03 -4.11
N THR A 13 -44.56 -6.09 -3.33
CA THR A 13 -44.07 -5.94 -1.93
C THR A 13 -42.80 -6.72 -1.63
N GLU A 14 -42.04 -7.18 -2.63
CA GLU A 14 -40.82 -7.94 -2.35
C GLU A 14 -39.51 -7.25 -2.76
N GLN A 15 -39.51 -6.10 -3.43
CA GLN A 15 -38.27 -5.42 -3.84
C GLN A 15 -37.69 -4.42 -2.81
N SER A 16 -38.46 -4.03 -1.81
CA SER A 16 -37.95 -3.05 -0.83
C SER A 16 -37.02 -3.66 0.24
N GLY A 17 -37.17 -4.97 0.51
CA GLY A 17 -36.36 -5.68 1.52
C GLY A 17 -34.93 -6.01 1.07
N GLU A 18 -34.74 -6.38 -0.21
CA GLU A 18 -33.41 -6.70 -0.74
C GLU A 18 -32.55 -5.45 -0.93
N VAL A 19 -33.10 -4.37 -1.45
CA VAL A 19 -32.39 -3.09 -1.58
C VAL A 19 -31.96 -2.56 -0.21
N SER A 20 -32.77 -2.76 0.83
CA SER A 20 -32.44 -2.39 2.22
C SER A 20 -31.30 -3.24 2.78
N ARG A 21 -31.25 -4.55 2.52
CA ARG A 21 -30.18 -5.45 2.97
C ARG A 21 -28.83 -5.10 2.33
N PHE A 22 -28.79 -4.90 1.01
CA PHE A 22 -27.57 -4.48 0.30
C PHE A 22 -27.12 -3.09 0.70
N ALA A 23 -28.03 -2.15 0.96
CA ALA A 23 -27.71 -0.82 1.45
C ALA A 23 -27.11 -0.87 2.87
N THR A 24 -27.62 -1.75 3.73
CA THR A 24 -27.11 -1.96 5.09
C THR A 24 -25.74 -2.64 5.06
N MET A 25 -25.56 -3.66 4.23
CA MET A 25 -24.25 -4.30 4.01
C MET A 25 -23.23 -3.29 3.47
N ASN A 26 -23.59 -2.47 2.50
CA ASN A 26 -22.71 -1.44 1.95
C ASN A 26 -22.30 -0.38 2.98
N LYS A 27 -23.16 -0.09 3.97
CA LYS A 27 -22.82 0.79 5.11
C LYS A 27 -21.87 0.12 6.10
N GLN A 28 -21.98 -1.18 6.32
CA GLN A 28 -21.09 -1.94 7.21
C GLN A 28 -19.69 -2.15 6.60
N PHE A 29 -19.60 -2.30 5.28
CA PHE A 29 -18.32 -2.48 4.58
C PHE A 29 -17.64 -1.16 4.16
N LYS A 30 -18.36 -0.04 4.11
CA LYS A 30 -17.77 1.28 4.01
C LYS A 30 -17.38 1.75 5.41
N GLN A 31 -16.29 1.19 5.92
CA GLN A 31 -15.55 1.88 6.98
C GLN A 31 -15.26 3.28 6.45
N LYS A 32 -15.73 4.28 7.17
CA LYS A 32 -15.45 5.68 6.84
C LYS A 32 -13.99 5.92 7.19
N ASP A 33 -13.12 5.77 6.19
CA ASP A 33 -11.70 6.07 6.36
C ASP A 33 -11.55 7.51 6.84
N ILE A 34 -10.81 7.67 7.92
CA ILE A 34 -10.41 8.99 8.40
C ILE A 34 -9.31 9.46 7.44
N THR A 35 -9.66 10.40 6.57
CA THR A 35 -8.74 10.96 5.60
C THR A 35 -8.20 12.31 6.06
N GLY A 36 -6.94 12.60 5.73
CA GLY A 36 -6.30 13.88 5.99
C GLY A 36 -6.60 14.93 4.90
N VAL A 37 -5.83 16.00 4.92
CA VAL A 37 -5.89 17.07 3.93
C VAL A 37 -5.42 16.55 2.57
N LYS A 38 -6.05 17.02 1.49
CA LYS A 38 -5.64 16.69 0.11
C LYS A 38 -4.22 17.21 -0.17
N ILE A 39 -3.46 16.39 -0.87
CA ILE A 39 -2.15 16.75 -1.46
C ILE A 39 -2.34 17.15 -2.92
N ASP A 40 -1.25 17.54 -3.59
CA ASP A 40 -1.25 17.81 -5.03
C ASP A 40 -1.88 16.65 -5.83
N GLU A 41 -2.75 16.97 -6.77
CA GLU A 41 -3.54 15.98 -7.53
C GLU A 41 -2.67 15.11 -8.43
N THR A 42 -1.63 15.66 -9.04
CA THR A 42 -0.71 14.90 -9.90
C THR A 42 0.10 13.92 -9.06
N LEU A 43 0.60 14.36 -7.90
CA LEU A 43 1.31 13.51 -6.96
C LEU A 43 0.40 12.40 -6.43
N ALA A 44 -0.83 12.72 -6.06
CA ALA A 44 -1.81 11.76 -5.58
C ALA A 44 -2.13 10.69 -6.64
N SER A 45 -2.29 11.10 -7.90
CA SER A 45 -2.54 10.19 -9.02
C SER A 45 -1.36 9.23 -9.23
N ASN A 46 -0.13 9.75 -9.26
CA ASN A 46 1.07 8.95 -9.45
C ASN A 46 1.27 7.93 -8.32
N ILE A 47 1.06 8.36 -7.06
CA ILE A 47 1.13 7.46 -5.90
C ILE A 47 0.05 6.37 -6.00
N THR A 48 -1.18 6.77 -6.34
CA THR A 48 -2.30 5.83 -6.46
C THR A 48 -2.05 4.79 -7.55
N ASP A 49 -1.54 5.21 -8.69
CA ASP A 49 -1.19 4.32 -9.80
C ASP A 49 -0.08 3.34 -9.41
N LEU A 50 0.97 3.84 -8.78
CA LEU A 50 2.08 3.02 -8.28
C LEU A 50 1.61 1.95 -7.28
N PHE A 51 0.70 2.30 -6.37
CA PHE A 51 0.18 1.34 -5.38
C PHE A 51 -0.84 0.35 -5.95
N LYS A 52 -1.57 0.71 -7.01
CA LYS A 52 -2.52 -0.20 -7.66
C LYS A 52 -1.86 -1.15 -8.65
N ASN A 53 -0.95 -0.65 -9.45
CA ASN A 53 -0.36 -1.37 -10.57
C ASN A 53 1.05 -1.90 -10.27
N GLY A 54 1.66 -1.41 -9.19
CA GLY A 54 3.03 -1.75 -8.84
C GLY A 54 4.06 -1.00 -9.69
N MET A 55 5.31 -1.33 -9.45
CA MET A 55 6.46 -0.81 -10.18
C MET A 55 6.98 -1.92 -11.11
N ASP A 56 7.48 -1.53 -12.27
CA ASP A 56 8.17 -2.46 -13.18
C ASP A 56 9.41 -3.09 -12.51
N ASP A 57 9.62 -4.39 -12.77
CA ASP A 57 10.71 -5.16 -12.16
C ASP A 57 12.10 -4.59 -12.46
N ALA A 58 12.29 -3.99 -13.63
CA ALA A 58 13.54 -3.34 -14.00
C ALA A 58 13.79 -2.10 -13.15
N GLN A 59 12.78 -1.23 -13.00
CA GLN A 59 12.84 -0.03 -12.17
C GLN A 59 13.04 -0.40 -10.69
N TYR A 60 12.32 -1.39 -10.19
CA TYR A 60 12.49 -1.89 -8.83
C TYR A 60 13.93 -2.38 -8.60
N SER A 61 14.45 -3.19 -9.52
CA SER A 61 15.81 -3.74 -9.44
C SER A 61 16.87 -2.64 -9.44
N GLU A 62 16.67 -1.59 -10.22
CA GLU A 62 17.56 -0.43 -10.26
C GLU A 62 17.54 0.32 -8.92
N ILE A 63 16.38 0.60 -8.37
CA ILE A 63 16.24 1.28 -7.07
C ILE A 63 16.90 0.48 -5.95
N ILE A 64 16.69 -0.84 -5.90
CA ILE A 64 17.23 -1.70 -4.86
C ILE A 64 18.74 -1.86 -4.97
N LYS A 65 19.28 -1.98 -6.19
CA LYS A 65 20.71 -2.12 -6.45
C LYS A 65 21.46 -0.78 -6.53
N ASN A 66 20.72 0.32 -6.59
CA ASN A 66 21.30 1.62 -6.85
C ASN A 66 22.31 2.02 -5.77
N GLU A 67 23.57 2.13 -6.16
CA GLU A 67 24.69 2.56 -5.31
C GLU A 67 24.74 4.09 -5.12
N VAL A 68 24.00 4.84 -5.94
CA VAL A 68 23.90 6.31 -5.83
C VAL A 68 23.27 6.73 -4.51
N ASN A 69 22.44 5.88 -3.93
CA ASN A 69 21.82 6.13 -2.64
C ASN A 69 22.25 5.09 -1.59
N PRO A 70 23.50 5.03 -1.19
CA PRO A 70 23.95 4.16 -0.12
C PRO A 70 23.36 4.60 1.23
N ARG A 71 23.36 3.73 2.20
CA ARG A 71 22.97 4.03 3.58
C ARG A 71 23.85 5.15 4.13
N PRO A 72 23.29 6.15 4.86
CA PRO A 72 24.12 7.10 5.60
C PRO A 72 24.97 6.37 6.64
N ASP A 73 26.23 6.79 6.79
CA ASP A 73 27.21 6.12 7.64
C ASP A 73 26.78 6.09 9.12
N ASN A 74 26.15 7.14 9.58
CA ASN A 74 25.66 7.29 10.96
C ASN A 74 24.24 6.71 11.19
N CYS A 75 23.71 5.87 10.29
CA CYS A 75 22.41 5.23 10.43
C CYS A 75 22.56 3.70 10.51
N ASP A 76 23.21 3.21 11.58
CA ASP A 76 23.54 1.78 11.73
C ASP A 76 22.33 0.86 11.82
N GLY A 77 21.18 1.38 12.26
CA GLY A 77 19.92 0.63 12.29
C GLY A 77 19.31 0.34 10.93
N LEU A 78 19.76 0.98 9.84
CA LEU A 78 19.23 0.78 8.49
C LEU A 78 19.99 -0.34 7.76
N LEU A 79 20.01 -1.52 8.35
CA LEU A 79 20.61 -2.72 7.81
C LEU A 79 19.57 -3.82 7.68
N VAL A 80 19.71 -4.63 6.65
CA VAL A 80 18.92 -5.86 6.50
C VAL A 80 19.49 -6.93 7.41
N VAL A 81 18.65 -7.47 8.29
CA VAL A 81 19.05 -8.54 9.19
C VAL A 81 19.12 -9.85 8.40
N LYS A 82 20.20 -10.59 8.59
CA LYS A 82 20.39 -11.91 7.98
C LYS A 82 20.42 -12.97 9.08
N THR A 83 19.77 -14.09 8.81
CA THR A 83 19.83 -15.26 9.67
C THR A 83 21.28 -15.76 9.75
N ASN A 84 21.71 -16.12 10.97
CA ASN A 84 23.05 -16.70 11.19
C ASN A 84 23.24 -17.93 10.30
N GLN A 85 24.43 -18.08 9.69
CA GLN A 85 24.73 -19.16 8.77
C GLN A 85 24.51 -20.56 9.37
N LEU A 86 24.89 -20.75 10.62
CA LEU A 86 24.71 -22.04 11.29
C LEU A 86 23.23 -22.39 11.48
N ILE A 87 22.41 -21.40 11.82
CA ILE A 87 20.97 -21.58 11.94
C ILE A 87 20.37 -21.83 10.57
N TRP A 88 20.83 -21.11 9.55
CA TRP A 88 20.38 -21.24 8.17
C TRP A 88 20.51 -22.67 7.65
N GLU A 89 21.61 -23.33 7.96
CA GLU A 89 21.85 -24.70 7.51
C GLU A 89 21.00 -25.76 8.23
N LEU A 90 20.47 -25.40 9.41
CA LEU A 90 19.64 -26.30 10.23
C LEU A 90 18.14 -26.18 9.97
N ILE A 91 17.68 -25.09 9.36
CA ILE A 91 16.25 -24.87 9.09
C ILE A 91 15.79 -25.56 7.80
N SER A 92 14.50 -25.90 7.75
CA SER A 92 13.91 -26.55 6.60
C SER A 92 13.97 -25.69 5.33
N PRO A 93 13.97 -26.30 4.11
CA PRO A 93 13.92 -25.55 2.84
C PRO A 93 12.71 -24.60 2.75
N TYR A 94 11.58 -24.99 3.35
CA TYR A 94 10.42 -24.14 3.42
C TYR A 94 10.69 -22.88 4.26
N SER A 95 11.27 -23.04 5.45
CA SER A 95 11.64 -21.92 6.33
C SER A 95 12.68 -21.01 5.67
N GLN A 96 13.65 -21.57 4.97
CA GLN A 96 14.61 -20.79 4.17
C GLN A 96 13.93 -19.94 3.10
N THR A 97 12.92 -20.50 2.43
CA THR A 97 12.16 -19.78 1.41
C THR A 97 11.34 -18.63 2.02
N CYS A 98 10.72 -18.86 3.18
CA CYS A 98 10.00 -17.82 3.90
C CYS A 98 10.95 -16.70 4.34
N ASP A 99 12.09 -17.03 4.91
CA ASP A 99 13.09 -16.07 5.36
C ASP A 99 13.62 -15.22 4.20
N LYS A 100 13.93 -15.82 3.05
CA LYS A 100 14.33 -15.06 1.83
C LYS A 100 13.27 -14.06 1.39
N LYS A 101 11.98 -14.42 1.46
CA LYS A 101 10.88 -13.51 1.14
C LYS A 101 10.80 -12.35 2.14
N MET A 102 10.95 -12.65 3.42
CA MET A 102 10.95 -11.62 4.48
C MET A 102 12.14 -10.67 4.32
N GLN A 103 13.34 -11.18 4.05
CA GLN A 103 14.52 -10.36 3.76
C GLN A 103 14.33 -9.46 2.53
N ALA A 104 13.62 -9.93 1.49
CA ALA A 104 13.31 -9.11 0.32
C ALA A 104 12.39 -7.93 0.67
N ILE A 105 11.38 -8.17 1.50
CA ILE A 105 10.48 -7.12 2.01
C ILE A 105 11.27 -6.14 2.89
N GLU A 106 12.04 -6.63 3.85
CA GLU A 106 12.87 -5.83 4.74
C GLU A 106 13.83 -4.94 3.95
N LYS A 107 14.47 -5.48 2.92
CA LYS A 107 15.35 -4.73 2.02
C LYS A 107 14.64 -3.56 1.36
N SER A 108 13.41 -3.75 0.92
CA SER A 108 12.59 -2.68 0.32
C SER A 108 12.25 -1.59 1.34
N VAL A 109 11.87 -1.98 2.56
CA VAL A 109 11.56 -1.05 3.65
C VAL A 109 12.81 -0.26 4.06
N VAL A 110 13.94 -0.92 4.24
CA VAL A 110 15.22 -0.26 4.58
C VAL A 110 15.62 0.72 3.48
N LYS A 111 15.47 0.35 2.21
CA LYS A 111 15.77 1.25 1.09
C LYS A 111 14.85 2.48 1.07
N ALA A 112 13.57 2.30 1.32
CA ALA A 112 12.62 3.41 1.43
C ALA A 112 12.99 4.34 2.60
N ALA A 113 13.38 3.80 3.75
CA ALA A 113 13.82 4.57 4.89
C ALA A 113 15.11 5.37 4.58
N VAL A 114 16.08 4.77 3.89
CA VAL A 114 17.29 5.48 3.43
C VAL A 114 16.97 6.67 2.53
N LEU A 115 16.07 6.48 1.57
CA LEU A 115 15.65 7.54 0.66
C LEU A 115 14.91 8.66 1.42
N LEU A 116 14.03 8.30 2.35
CA LEU A 116 13.31 9.25 3.19
C LEU A 116 14.27 10.08 4.06
N CYS A 117 15.21 9.44 4.74
CA CYS A 117 16.22 10.14 5.57
C CYS A 117 17.03 11.13 4.74
N LYS A 118 17.43 10.76 3.52
CA LYS A 118 18.16 11.68 2.63
C LYS A 118 17.30 12.85 2.20
N THR A 119 16.03 12.61 1.87
CA THR A 119 15.09 13.67 1.49
C THR A 119 14.90 14.66 2.62
N VAL A 120 14.64 14.17 3.85
CA VAL A 120 14.51 15.03 5.04
C VAL A 120 15.78 15.84 5.30
N ASN A 121 16.95 15.20 5.19
CA ASN A 121 18.22 15.90 5.37
C ASN A 121 18.45 17.00 4.32
N ASN A 122 18.06 16.75 3.07
CA ASN A 122 18.16 17.75 2.01
C ASN A 122 17.19 18.93 2.23
N LEU A 123 15.94 18.64 2.64
CA LEU A 123 14.96 19.69 2.98
C LEU A 123 15.47 20.57 4.13
N ALA A 124 16.01 19.97 5.19
CA ALA A 124 16.56 20.70 6.33
C ALA A 124 17.75 21.60 5.95
N LYS A 125 18.57 21.19 4.98
CA LYS A 125 19.66 22.04 4.44
C LYS A 125 19.12 23.22 3.66
N THR A 126 18.13 22.99 2.78
CA THR A 126 17.51 24.04 1.97
C THR A 126 16.81 25.09 2.84
N GLU A 127 16.20 24.71 3.95
CA GLU A 127 15.58 25.66 4.88
C GLU A 127 16.64 26.53 5.58
N LYS A 128 17.78 25.96 5.96
CA LYS A 128 18.88 26.74 6.56
C LYS A 128 19.45 27.77 5.59
N GLU A 129 19.62 27.41 4.32
CA GLU A 129 20.13 28.33 3.29
C GLU A 129 19.18 29.50 2.99
N LYS A 130 17.87 29.33 3.16
CA LYS A 130 16.87 30.39 2.98
C LYS A 130 16.82 31.38 4.15
N ASN A 131 17.27 30.98 5.31
CA ASN A 131 17.22 31.79 6.54
C ASN A 131 18.57 32.49 6.86
N THR A 132 19.54 32.39 5.97
CA THR A 132 20.84 33.09 6.03
C THR A 132 20.93 34.16 4.97
#